data_af8f317cd364beddf44424f4b7563ac5
#
_entry.id   af8f317cd364beddf44424f4b7563ac5
#
_cell.length_a   1.000
_cell.length_b   1.000
_cell.length_c   1.000
_cell.angle_alpha   90.00
_cell.angle_beta   90.00
_cell.angle_gamma   90.00
#
_symmetry.space_group_name_H-M   'P 1'
#
loop_
_entity.id
_entity.type
_entity.pdbx_description
1 polymer ?
#
loop_
_entity_poly.entity_id
_entity_poly.type
_entity_poly.pdbx_seq_one_letter_code
_entity_poly.pdbx_strand_id
1 'polypeptide(L)'
;QRVGLKMRKAGQRNVLENLLRKSTIPIAIYRKDGSILCSNLHSIGPEFSGLELKDYVERSLRHPDSRYIINTGKQAFRVRGNWVEYQGEEYVLFFVVPSFTNTAKNRLLYDTISRGDVQDSLVYMVNSPTLSSMLEKVTTSPQSKLPIFVYGERSCGKSTFIKAVYAVSQYSRNPMIVIDCLRLSEELLTRLFEDERSVLLEQDYAVYFKNIHALNLDLQNKLEYYLKISHLATRHKLLTSFTGDLEGELAKSTFSSGLYHYLAGVSLPFPSITERSLDIPNIIRIFLNQINQKLPVQIASIDQEAMRLLQNFYWTNGIDQLNSTIQELAISADSQVIRADQVSRLLKTIRNQPQQPIRTYTASSLDLSRPLEEIEQEIIEIIFREEHMNQTKTAQRLGISRTSLWKKLNQSKEKAARREA
;
A
#
# COMPACT_ATOMS: atom_id res chain seq x y z
N GLN A 1 1.92 62.28 8.80
CA GLN A 1 2.48 61.00 9.28
C GLN A 1 1.97 59.79 8.50
N ARG A 2 0.67 59.63 8.19
CA ARG A 2 0.10 58.50 7.42
C ARG A 2 0.62 58.41 5.98
N VAL A 3 0.89 59.53 5.30
CA VAL A 3 1.41 59.57 3.92
C VAL A 3 2.90 59.15 3.88
N GLY A 4 3.70 59.61 4.85
CA GLY A 4 5.11 59.24 4.96
C GLY A 4 5.33 57.73 5.28
N LEU A 5 4.45 57.11 6.07
CA LEU A 5 4.46 55.67 6.34
C LEU A 5 4.07 54.83 5.09
N LYS A 6 3.10 55.32 4.29
CA LYS A 6 2.72 54.68 3.02
C LYS A 6 3.85 54.74 1.98
N MET A 7 4.56 55.87 1.89
CA MET A 7 5.71 56.00 0.98
C MET A 7 6.91 55.18 1.41
N ARG A 8 7.21 55.02 2.73
CA ARG A 8 8.24 54.12 3.22
C ARG A 8 7.88 52.64 2.92
N LYS A 9 6.63 52.22 3.14
CA LYS A 9 6.16 50.88 2.82
C LYS A 9 6.20 50.58 1.30
N ALA A 10 5.90 51.55 0.45
CA ALA A 10 5.99 51.41 -1.01
C ALA A 10 7.46 51.30 -1.49
N GLY A 11 8.37 52.08 -0.89
CA GLY A 11 9.81 51.98 -1.23
C GLY A 11 10.44 50.65 -0.84
N GLN A 12 10.08 50.11 0.33
CA GLN A 12 10.55 48.81 0.81
C GLN A 12 10.00 47.65 -0.04
N ARG A 13 8.74 47.74 -0.46
CA ARG A 13 8.14 46.76 -1.38
C ARG A 13 8.91 46.69 -2.71
N ASN A 14 9.25 47.83 -3.28
CA ASN A 14 10.03 47.90 -4.52
C ASN A 14 11.43 47.33 -4.38
N VAL A 15 12.09 47.47 -3.24
CA VAL A 15 13.43 46.89 -2.99
C VAL A 15 13.32 45.37 -2.87
N LEU A 16 12.34 44.83 -2.11
CA LEU A 16 12.10 43.39 -1.99
C LEU A 16 11.70 42.76 -3.32
N GLU A 17 10.83 43.40 -4.11
CA GLU A 17 10.45 42.94 -5.43
C GLU A 17 11.66 42.93 -6.41
N ASN A 18 12.53 43.91 -6.34
CA ASN A 18 13.73 43.95 -7.15
C ASN A 18 14.77 42.90 -6.75
N LEU A 19 14.91 42.60 -5.45
CA LEU A 19 15.77 41.52 -4.97
C LEU A 19 15.23 40.15 -5.38
N LEU A 20 13.93 39.94 -5.26
CA LEU A 20 13.29 38.68 -5.66
C LEU A 20 13.37 38.45 -7.17
N ARG A 21 13.21 39.52 -8.01
CA ARG A 21 13.35 39.41 -9.46
C ARG A 21 14.76 38.98 -9.90
N LYS A 22 15.78 39.32 -9.11
CA LYS A 22 17.17 38.87 -9.34
C LYS A 22 17.50 37.51 -8.76
N SER A 23 16.65 36.99 -7.91
CA SER A 23 16.82 35.67 -7.28
C SER A 23 16.42 34.57 -8.26
N THR A 24 17.24 33.54 -8.36
CA THR A 24 16.93 32.31 -9.09
C THR A 24 16.15 31.30 -8.23
N ILE A 25 15.99 31.59 -6.94
CA ILE A 25 15.24 30.74 -6.01
C ILE A 25 13.77 31.14 -6.08
N PRO A 26 12.85 30.20 -6.35
CA PRO A 26 11.41 30.45 -6.37
C PRO A 26 10.88 30.75 -4.94
N ILE A 27 10.44 31.99 -4.71
CA ILE A 27 9.95 32.46 -3.40
C ILE A 27 8.65 33.22 -3.56
N ALA A 28 7.73 33.01 -2.60
CA ALA A 28 6.54 33.83 -2.43
C ALA A 28 6.43 34.26 -0.96
N ILE A 29 6.09 35.54 -0.71
CA ILE A 29 5.94 36.12 0.61
C ILE A 29 4.48 36.54 0.79
N TYR A 30 3.86 36.03 1.85
CA TYR A 30 2.48 36.30 2.22
C TYR A 30 2.42 37.02 3.56
N ARG A 31 1.41 37.88 3.76
CA ARG A 31 1.04 38.40 5.05
C ARG A 31 0.17 37.39 5.80
N LYS A 32 0.01 37.62 7.08
CA LYS A 32 -0.85 36.82 7.97
C LYS A 32 -2.30 36.72 7.48
N ASP A 33 -2.82 37.75 6.81
CA ASP A 33 -4.16 37.77 6.24
C ASP A 33 -4.32 36.98 4.95
N GLY A 34 -3.26 36.28 4.51
CA GLY A 34 -3.23 35.53 3.29
C GLY A 34 -3.05 36.35 2.02
N SER A 35 -2.84 37.67 2.15
CA SER A 35 -2.53 38.52 1.00
C SER A 35 -1.06 38.35 0.59
N ILE A 36 -0.82 38.30 -0.72
CA ILE A 36 0.54 38.22 -1.24
C ILE A 36 1.24 39.57 -1.11
N LEU A 37 2.44 39.57 -0.52
CA LEU A 37 3.28 40.76 -0.48
C LEU A 37 4.11 40.89 -1.76
N CYS A 38 4.83 39.85 -2.12
CA CYS A 38 5.63 39.76 -3.34
C CYS A 38 5.95 38.29 -3.67
N SER A 39 6.23 38.03 -4.95
CA SER A 39 6.62 36.70 -5.45
C SER A 39 7.41 36.83 -6.73
N ASN A 40 8.34 35.93 -6.95
CA ASN A 40 9.06 35.79 -8.22
C ASN A 40 8.65 34.54 -9.02
N LEU A 41 7.67 33.79 -8.54
CA LEU A 41 7.28 32.50 -9.14
C LEU A 41 6.94 32.63 -10.64
N HIS A 42 6.14 33.62 -11.02
CA HIS A 42 5.77 33.85 -12.42
C HIS A 42 6.93 34.28 -13.33
N SER A 43 7.96 34.92 -12.74
CA SER A 43 9.13 35.38 -13.51
C SER A 43 10.20 34.32 -13.69
N ILE A 44 10.20 33.27 -12.84
CA ILE A 44 11.16 32.15 -12.90
C ILE A 44 10.74 31.14 -13.94
N GLY A 45 9.44 30.79 -14.00
CA GLY A 45 9.00 29.84 -15.03
C GLY A 45 7.49 29.66 -15.10
N PRO A 46 6.97 29.26 -16.27
CA PRO A 46 5.55 29.01 -16.49
C PRO A 46 5.04 27.80 -15.70
N GLU A 47 5.91 26.91 -15.24
CA GLU A 47 5.58 25.73 -14.43
C GLU A 47 4.97 26.11 -13.07
N PHE A 48 5.28 27.30 -12.54
CA PHE A 48 4.72 27.80 -11.28
C PHE A 48 3.34 28.46 -11.46
N SER A 49 2.82 28.49 -12.69
CA SER A 49 1.49 29.06 -12.98
C SER A 49 0.40 28.16 -12.37
N GLY A 50 -0.51 28.76 -11.60
CA GLY A 50 -1.60 28.06 -10.91
C GLY A 50 -1.23 27.48 -9.54
N LEU A 51 -0.03 27.78 -9.02
CA LEU A 51 0.37 27.40 -7.68
C LEU A 51 -0.28 28.38 -6.66
N GLU A 52 -1.26 27.89 -5.91
CA GLU A 52 -1.96 28.65 -4.88
C GLU A 52 -1.40 28.30 -3.49
N LEU A 53 -0.76 29.26 -2.83
CA LEU A 53 -0.13 29.09 -1.51
C LEU A 53 -0.94 29.71 -0.36
N LYS A 54 -2.00 30.45 -0.66
CA LYS A 54 -2.81 31.16 0.33
C LYS A 54 -3.34 30.26 1.44
N ASP A 55 -3.82 29.06 1.10
CA ASP A 55 -4.41 28.11 2.04
C ASP A 55 -3.41 27.52 3.03
N TYR A 56 -2.12 27.69 2.75
CA TYR A 56 -1.03 27.18 3.60
C TYR A 56 -0.47 28.26 4.57
N VAL A 57 -0.88 29.50 4.44
CA VAL A 57 -0.38 30.61 5.28
C VAL A 57 -0.72 30.37 6.75
N GLU A 58 -1.99 30.12 7.07
CA GLU A 58 -2.42 29.91 8.45
C GLU A 58 -1.72 28.71 9.12
N ARG A 59 -1.49 27.66 8.36
CA ARG A 59 -0.77 26.45 8.86
C ARG A 59 0.69 26.75 9.13
N SER A 60 1.35 27.52 8.26
CA SER A 60 2.75 27.89 8.41
C SER A 60 2.96 28.88 9.55
N LEU A 61 1.97 29.67 9.92
CA LEU A 61 1.99 30.52 11.11
C LEU A 61 1.91 29.71 12.40
N ARG A 62 1.13 28.62 12.40
CA ARG A 62 1.01 27.73 13.57
C ARG A 62 2.23 26.81 13.77
N HIS A 63 2.89 26.43 12.68
CA HIS A 63 4.00 25.50 12.68
C HIS A 63 5.17 26.10 11.86
N PRO A 64 6.11 26.78 12.51
CA PRO A 64 7.33 27.27 11.86
C PRO A 64 8.06 26.14 11.15
N ASP A 65 8.61 26.42 9.96
CA ASP A 65 9.29 25.43 9.12
C ASP A 65 8.39 24.29 8.59
N SER A 66 7.15 24.62 8.27
CA SER A 66 6.19 23.70 7.66
C SER A 66 6.60 23.35 6.22
N ARG A 67 6.44 22.08 5.86
CA ARG A 67 6.76 21.56 4.52
C ARG A 67 5.53 20.95 3.90
N TYR A 68 5.28 21.28 2.63
CA TYR A 68 4.10 20.82 1.87
C TYR A 68 4.51 20.31 0.50
N ILE A 69 3.72 19.38 -0.06
CA ILE A 69 3.70 19.15 -1.50
C ILE A 69 2.36 19.65 -2.03
N ILE A 70 2.44 20.47 -3.07
CA ILE A 70 1.28 21.02 -3.75
C ILE A 70 1.28 20.50 -5.16
N ASN A 71 0.19 19.83 -5.55
CA ASN A 71 0.03 19.30 -6.90
C ASN A 71 -0.92 20.23 -7.68
N THR A 72 -0.42 20.80 -8.77
CA THR A 72 -1.20 21.67 -9.68
C THR A 72 -1.91 20.90 -10.79
N GLY A 73 -1.89 19.56 -10.77
CA GLY A 73 -2.40 18.71 -11.84
C GLY A 73 -1.42 18.51 -13.00
N LYS A 74 -0.49 19.44 -13.22
CA LYS A 74 0.58 19.34 -14.22
C LYS A 74 1.92 18.93 -13.62
N GLN A 75 2.18 19.40 -12.41
CA GLN A 75 3.44 19.17 -11.70
C GLN A 75 3.23 19.28 -10.19
N ALA A 76 4.03 18.55 -9.42
CA ALA A 76 4.09 18.69 -7.98
C ALA A 76 5.22 19.64 -7.58
N PHE A 77 5.02 20.40 -6.52
CA PHE A 77 5.98 21.32 -5.95
C PHE A 77 6.21 21.02 -4.48
N ARG A 78 7.47 21.04 -4.05
CA ARG A 78 7.83 21.06 -2.63
C ARG A 78 7.83 22.51 -2.17
N VAL A 79 7.06 22.77 -1.14
CA VAL A 79 6.93 24.11 -0.59
C VAL A 79 7.33 24.07 0.88
N ARG A 80 8.28 24.90 1.26
CA ARG A 80 8.67 25.11 2.65
C ARG A 80 8.18 26.47 3.10
N GLY A 81 7.29 26.50 4.10
CA GLY A 81 6.77 27.72 4.70
C GLY A 81 7.53 28.06 5.95
N ASN A 82 8.21 29.20 5.96
CA ASN A 82 8.90 29.74 7.12
C ASN A 82 8.16 30.98 7.61
N TRP A 83 7.81 30.99 8.89
CA TRP A 83 7.26 32.16 9.55
C TRP A 83 8.38 33.10 9.95
N VAL A 84 8.19 34.41 9.72
CA VAL A 84 9.14 35.46 10.04
C VAL A 84 8.37 36.67 10.56
N GLU A 85 8.81 37.25 11.68
CA GLU A 85 8.36 38.53 12.16
C GLU A 85 9.35 39.63 11.73
N TYR A 86 8.82 40.68 11.10
CA TYR A 86 9.62 41.81 10.69
C TYR A 86 8.85 43.13 10.98
N GLN A 87 9.44 44.00 11.77
CA GLN A 87 8.86 45.30 12.18
C GLN A 87 7.48 45.17 12.87
N GLY A 88 7.24 44.08 13.63
CA GLY A 88 5.98 43.83 14.32
C GLY A 88 4.85 43.32 13.41
N GLU A 89 5.14 43.01 12.17
CA GLU A 89 4.23 42.32 11.26
C GLU A 89 4.70 40.91 10.99
N GLU A 90 3.75 39.94 10.90
CA GLU A 90 4.01 38.54 10.65
C GLU A 90 3.90 38.23 9.16
N TYR A 91 4.90 37.49 8.64
CA TYR A 91 4.99 37.10 7.26
C TYR A 91 5.26 35.59 7.15
N VAL A 92 4.82 34.99 6.06
CA VAL A 92 5.18 33.60 5.70
C VAL A 92 5.95 33.65 4.39
N LEU A 93 7.18 33.13 4.42
CA LEU A 93 8.02 32.94 3.26
C LEU A 93 7.86 31.51 2.75
N PHE A 94 7.38 31.35 1.54
CA PHE A 94 7.32 30.07 0.87
C PHE A 94 8.49 29.93 -0.10
N PHE A 95 9.33 28.93 0.16
CA PHE A 95 10.34 28.48 -0.80
C PHE A 95 9.74 27.34 -1.60
N VAL A 96 9.73 27.50 -2.94
CA VAL A 96 9.07 26.56 -3.83
C VAL A 96 10.12 25.88 -4.69
N VAL A 97 10.15 24.57 -4.68
CA VAL A 97 11.04 23.77 -5.53
C VAL A 97 10.18 22.81 -6.34
N PRO A 98 10.35 22.73 -7.67
CA PRO A 98 9.69 21.69 -8.44
C PRO A 98 10.02 20.34 -7.85
N SER A 99 8.97 19.59 -7.47
CA SER A 99 9.16 18.23 -7.00
C SER A 99 9.37 17.34 -8.22
N PHE A 100 10.58 16.87 -8.40
CA PHE A 100 10.89 15.88 -9.42
C PHE A 100 10.36 14.50 -9.00
N THR A 101 9.08 14.43 -8.64
CA THR A 101 8.40 13.18 -8.23
C THR A 101 8.41 12.14 -9.35
N ASN A 102 8.88 12.48 -10.54
CA ASN A 102 8.87 11.63 -11.74
C ASN A 102 10.23 11.37 -12.37
N THR A 103 11.35 11.62 -11.70
CA THR A 103 12.62 11.12 -12.22
C THR A 103 12.70 9.61 -12.07
N ALA A 104 13.19 8.90 -13.08
CA ALA A 104 13.34 7.45 -13.08
C ALA A 104 14.06 6.92 -11.82
N LYS A 105 14.94 7.73 -11.20
CA LYS A 105 15.65 7.42 -9.97
C LYS A 105 14.74 7.36 -8.73
N ASN A 106 13.69 8.20 -8.64
CA ASN A 106 12.79 8.21 -7.49
C ASN A 106 11.68 7.15 -7.62
N ARG A 107 11.32 6.73 -8.83
CA ARG A 107 10.38 5.60 -9.04
C ARG A 107 10.90 4.27 -8.50
N LEU A 108 12.20 4.13 -8.28
CA LEU A 108 12.78 2.94 -7.65
C LEU A 108 12.56 2.92 -6.13
N LEU A 109 12.38 4.10 -5.49
CA LEU A 109 12.24 4.23 -4.04
C LEU A 109 10.79 4.08 -3.58
N TYR A 110 9.87 4.74 -4.26
CA TYR A 110 8.45 4.75 -3.91
C TYR A 110 7.57 5.11 -5.11
N ASP A 111 6.32 4.68 -5.05
CA ASP A 111 5.25 5.11 -5.95
C ASP A 111 4.38 6.17 -5.27
N THR A 112 3.63 6.96 -6.04
CA THR A 112 2.67 7.92 -5.50
C THR A 112 1.28 7.63 -6.05
N ILE A 113 0.26 7.73 -5.18
CA ILE A 113 -1.14 7.54 -5.53
C ILE A 113 -1.89 8.82 -5.13
N SER A 114 -2.58 9.42 -6.08
CA SER A 114 -3.43 10.60 -5.84
C SER A 114 -4.85 10.18 -5.41
N ARG A 115 -5.62 11.15 -4.88
CA ARG A 115 -7.03 10.91 -4.53
C ARG A 115 -7.87 10.49 -5.75
N GLY A 116 -7.56 11.00 -6.94
CA GLY A 116 -8.25 10.62 -8.18
C GLY A 116 -8.07 9.15 -8.54
N ASP A 117 -6.90 8.58 -8.24
CA ASP A 117 -6.56 7.20 -8.57
C ASP A 117 -7.27 6.15 -7.67
N VAL A 118 -7.99 6.59 -6.63
CA VAL A 118 -8.58 5.69 -5.62
C VAL A 118 -10.11 5.71 -5.58
N GLN A 119 -10.77 6.42 -6.49
CA GLN A 119 -12.24 6.50 -6.52
C GLN A 119 -12.91 5.13 -6.64
N ASP A 120 -12.40 4.26 -7.52
CA ASP A 120 -12.92 2.90 -7.68
C ASP A 120 -12.79 2.08 -6.39
N SER A 121 -11.75 2.33 -5.60
CA SER A 121 -11.55 1.68 -4.31
C SER A 121 -12.64 2.07 -3.30
N LEU A 122 -13.08 3.32 -3.30
CA LEU A 122 -14.19 3.78 -2.45
C LEU A 122 -15.52 3.14 -2.84
N VAL A 123 -15.83 3.10 -4.14
CA VAL A 123 -17.06 2.46 -4.64
C VAL A 123 -17.14 1.00 -4.22
N TYR A 124 -16.02 0.29 -4.30
CA TYR A 124 -15.92 -1.09 -3.84
C TYR A 124 -16.18 -1.22 -2.33
N MET A 125 -15.59 -0.36 -1.51
CA MET A 125 -15.72 -0.42 -0.04
C MET A 125 -17.14 -0.11 0.44
N VAL A 126 -17.78 0.90 -0.14
CA VAL A 126 -19.14 1.32 0.24
C VAL A 126 -20.18 0.23 -0.06
N ASN A 127 -19.97 -0.54 -1.12
CA ASN A 127 -20.88 -1.62 -1.51
C ASN A 127 -20.71 -2.94 -0.72
N SER A 128 -19.73 -3.00 0.21
CA SER A 128 -19.51 -4.14 1.10
C SER A 128 -19.85 -3.74 2.53
N PRO A 129 -20.89 -4.32 3.15
CA PRO A 129 -21.27 -4.00 4.54
C PRO A 129 -20.13 -4.25 5.53
N THR A 130 -19.41 -5.35 5.37
CA THR A 130 -18.26 -5.70 6.21
C THR A 130 -17.15 -4.67 6.11
N LEU A 131 -16.75 -4.32 4.88
CA LEU A 131 -15.66 -3.39 4.64
C LEU A 131 -16.05 -1.95 4.96
N SER A 132 -17.30 -1.58 4.74
CA SER A 132 -17.83 -0.28 5.13
C SER A 132 -17.75 -0.07 6.65
N SER A 133 -18.17 -1.07 7.44
CA SER A 133 -18.05 -1.04 8.90
C SER A 133 -16.58 -0.98 9.36
N MET A 134 -15.67 -1.71 8.69
CA MET A 134 -14.24 -1.62 8.99
C MET A 134 -13.67 -0.24 8.66
N LEU A 135 -14.08 0.35 7.53
CA LEU A 135 -13.65 1.68 7.11
C LEU A 135 -14.12 2.74 8.12
N GLU A 136 -15.38 2.67 8.53
CA GLU A 136 -15.95 3.56 9.53
C GLU A 136 -15.17 3.52 10.86
N LYS A 137 -14.86 2.32 11.37
CA LYS A 137 -14.08 2.14 12.62
C LYS A 137 -12.74 2.86 12.61
N VAL A 138 -12.06 2.94 11.46
CA VAL A 138 -10.73 3.57 11.36
C VAL A 138 -10.77 5.04 10.98
N THR A 139 -11.90 5.54 10.50
CA THR A 139 -12.05 6.92 10.04
C THR A 139 -12.77 7.84 11.01
N THR A 140 -13.69 7.30 11.82
CA THR A 140 -14.47 8.07 12.81
C THR A 140 -13.74 8.34 14.11
N SER A 141 -12.63 7.66 14.38
CA SER A 141 -11.85 7.91 15.59
C SER A 141 -11.15 9.26 15.51
N PRO A 142 -11.31 10.15 16.52
CA PRO A 142 -10.53 11.40 16.62
C PRO A 142 -9.01 11.14 16.73
N GLN A 143 -8.61 9.91 17.01
CA GLN A 143 -7.22 9.44 17.02
C GLN A 143 -6.75 8.99 15.62
N SER A 144 -7.26 9.62 14.57
CA SER A 144 -6.97 9.30 13.16
C SER A 144 -5.48 9.35 12.76
N LYS A 145 -4.58 9.73 13.67
CA LYS A 145 -3.12 9.71 13.48
C LYS A 145 -2.48 8.37 13.78
N LEU A 146 -3.15 7.46 14.49
CA LEU A 146 -2.57 6.15 14.82
C LEU A 146 -2.21 5.37 13.55
N PRO A 147 -1.05 4.71 13.51
CA PRO A 147 -0.71 3.79 12.45
C PRO A 147 -1.77 2.70 12.28
N ILE A 148 -2.07 2.33 11.04
CA ILE A 148 -3.01 1.26 10.72
C ILE A 148 -2.25 0.10 10.09
N PHE A 149 -2.41 -1.08 10.69
CA PHE A 149 -1.81 -2.32 10.25
C PHE A 149 -2.88 -3.30 9.80
N VAL A 150 -2.93 -3.60 8.48
CA VAL A 150 -3.91 -4.50 7.88
C VAL A 150 -3.25 -5.81 7.51
N TYR A 151 -3.73 -6.93 8.05
CA TYR A 151 -3.14 -8.25 7.79
C TYR A 151 -4.20 -9.26 7.37
N GLY A 152 -3.79 -10.29 6.66
CA GLY A 152 -4.68 -11.34 6.17
C GLY A 152 -4.14 -12.02 4.91
N GLU A 153 -4.96 -12.87 4.30
CA GLU A 153 -4.58 -13.68 3.15
C GLU A 153 -4.15 -12.86 1.93
N ARG A 154 -3.44 -13.52 1.03
CA ARG A 154 -3.07 -12.92 -0.26
C ARG A 154 -4.30 -12.57 -1.08
N SER A 155 -4.23 -11.46 -1.84
CA SER A 155 -5.28 -11.03 -2.77
C SER A 155 -6.69 -10.94 -2.18
N CYS A 156 -6.82 -10.69 -0.87
CA CYS A 156 -8.11 -10.44 -0.24
C CYS A 156 -8.62 -9.00 -0.39
N GLY A 157 -7.78 -8.07 -0.87
CA GLY A 157 -8.18 -6.67 -1.11
C GLY A 157 -7.60 -5.64 -0.12
N LYS A 158 -6.61 -5.99 0.70
CA LYS A 158 -5.96 -5.11 1.68
C LYS A 158 -5.49 -3.77 1.08
N SER A 159 -4.81 -3.82 -0.07
CA SER A 159 -4.32 -2.60 -0.73
C SER A 159 -5.46 -1.69 -1.18
N THR A 160 -6.58 -2.26 -1.64
CA THR A 160 -7.79 -1.50 -2.02
C THR A 160 -8.42 -0.84 -0.79
N PHE A 161 -8.47 -1.55 0.34
CA PHE A 161 -8.94 -1.00 1.61
C PHE A 161 -8.05 0.16 2.10
N ILE A 162 -6.74 -0.01 2.07
CA ILE A 162 -5.78 1.03 2.46
C ILE A 162 -5.93 2.28 1.59
N LYS A 163 -6.15 2.12 0.28
CA LYS A 163 -6.45 3.23 -0.63
C LYS A 163 -7.76 3.94 -0.25
N ALA A 164 -8.79 3.20 0.14
CA ALA A 164 -10.05 3.78 0.60
C ALA A 164 -9.87 4.55 1.92
N VAL A 165 -9.14 3.99 2.89
CA VAL A 165 -8.78 4.70 4.14
C VAL A 165 -8.06 6.01 3.83
N TYR A 166 -7.09 5.99 2.92
CA TYR A 166 -6.39 7.20 2.49
C TYR A 166 -7.37 8.22 1.88
N ALA A 167 -8.24 7.79 0.96
CA ALA A 167 -9.13 8.68 0.21
C ALA A 167 -10.11 9.47 1.10
N VAL A 168 -10.56 8.86 2.21
CA VAL A 168 -11.46 9.50 3.18
C VAL A 168 -10.71 10.24 4.31
N SER A 169 -9.40 10.08 4.40
CA SER A 169 -8.58 10.72 5.43
C SER A 169 -8.28 12.19 5.10
N GLN A 170 -7.94 12.97 6.14
CA GLN A 170 -7.44 14.34 5.95
C GLN A 170 -6.14 14.42 5.13
N TYR A 171 -5.38 13.32 5.04
CA TYR A 171 -4.12 13.22 4.30
C TYR A 171 -4.32 13.06 2.79
N SER A 172 -5.55 12.87 2.31
CA SER A 172 -5.86 12.73 0.87
C SER A 172 -5.66 14.01 0.05
N ARG A 173 -5.34 15.12 0.71
CA ARG A 173 -4.94 16.37 0.04
C ARG A 173 -3.57 16.27 -0.62
N ASN A 174 -2.69 15.45 -0.05
CA ASN A 174 -1.36 15.14 -0.59
C ASN A 174 -1.37 13.73 -1.18
N PRO A 175 -0.54 13.41 -2.19
CA PRO A 175 -0.42 12.06 -2.71
C PRO A 175 0.02 11.08 -1.61
N MET A 176 -0.53 9.86 -1.62
CA MET A 176 -0.05 8.78 -0.76
C MET A 176 1.29 8.26 -1.30
N ILE A 177 2.28 8.17 -0.44
CA ILE A 177 3.58 7.59 -0.73
C ILE A 177 3.48 6.08 -0.51
N VAL A 178 3.77 5.28 -1.54
CA VAL A 178 3.72 3.81 -1.46
C VAL A 178 5.13 3.25 -1.54
N ILE A 179 5.56 2.61 -0.48
CA ILE A 179 6.85 1.91 -0.38
C ILE A 179 6.56 0.42 -0.45
N ASP A 180 6.87 -0.20 -1.60
CA ASP A 180 6.68 -1.65 -1.78
C ASP A 180 7.90 -2.38 -1.22
N CYS A 181 7.71 -3.04 -0.07
CA CYS A 181 8.75 -3.76 0.64
C CYS A 181 9.33 -4.96 -0.13
N LEU A 182 8.62 -5.46 -1.16
CA LEU A 182 9.18 -6.47 -2.10
C LEU A 182 10.39 -5.94 -2.88
N ARG A 183 10.49 -4.62 -3.08
CA ARG A 183 11.56 -3.96 -3.83
C ARG A 183 12.58 -3.26 -2.93
N LEU A 184 12.36 -3.28 -1.61
CA LEU A 184 13.15 -2.52 -0.67
C LEU A 184 14.46 -3.25 -0.35
N SER A 185 15.59 -2.66 -0.73
CA SER A 185 16.93 -3.08 -0.33
C SER A 185 17.45 -2.20 0.81
N GLU A 186 18.55 -2.62 1.42
CA GLU A 186 19.19 -1.85 2.48
C GLU A 186 19.65 -0.46 1.99
N GLU A 187 20.22 -0.39 0.79
CA GLU A 187 20.61 0.87 0.16
C GLU A 187 19.41 1.79 -0.07
N LEU A 188 18.30 1.23 -0.58
CA LEU A 188 17.09 2.01 -0.82
C LEU A 188 16.47 2.51 0.48
N LEU A 189 16.49 1.68 1.53
CA LEU A 189 16.00 2.05 2.86
C LEU A 189 16.84 3.21 3.44
N THR A 190 18.15 3.11 3.38
CA THR A 190 19.07 4.17 3.82
C THR A 190 18.80 5.48 3.08
N ARG A 191 18.66 5.42 1.75
CA ARG A 191 18.35 6.62 0.93
C ARG A 191 16.99 7.22 1.27
N LEU A 192 15.99 6.41 1.58
CA LEU A 192 14.66 6.89 1.99
C LEU A 192 14.71 7.74 3.27
N PHE A 193 15.58 7.40 4.22
CA PHE A 193 15.59 8.04 5.54
C PHE A 193 16.74 9.03 5.73
N GLU A 194 17.87 8.88 5.05
CA GLU A 194 19.07 9.70 5.23
C GLU A 194 19.27 10.77 4.16
N ASP A 195 18.62 10.63 2.96
CA ASP A 195 18.72 11.67 1.93
C ASP A 195 17.97 12.93 2.39
N GLU A 196 18.68 14.07 2.44
CA GLU A 196 18.10 15.38 2.78
C GLU A 196 16.94 15.78 1.86
N ARG A 197 16.82 15.17 0.69
CA ARG A 197 15.75 15.37 -0.28
C ARG A 197 14.61 14.36 -0.14
N SER A 198 14.65 13.53 0.90
CA SER A 198 13.62 12.51 1.10
C SER A 198 12.25 13.13 1.31
N VAL A 199 11.26 12.56 0.64
CA VAL A 199 9.85 12.92 0.83
C VAL A 199 9.36 12.64 2.26
N LEU A 200 10.01 11.72 2.98
CA LEU A 200 9.68 11.39 4.37
C LEU A 200 10.09 12.48 5.37
N LEU A 201 10.90 13.47 4.95
CA LEU A 201 11.22 14.63 5.77
C LEU A 201 10.12 15.69 5.78
N GLU A 202 9.18 15.61 4.85
CA GLU A 202 8.03 16.51 4.76
C GLU A 202 6.96 16.14 5.80
N GLN A 203 5.79 16.80 5.81
CA GLN A 203 4.73 16.57 6.78
C GLN A 203 3.39 16.28 6.10
N ASP A 204 2.47 15.66 6.85
CA ASP A 204 1.07 15.48 6.45
C ASP A 204 0.85 14.56 5.23
N TYR A 205 1.70 13.55 5.03
CA TYR A 205 1.46 12.48 4.05
C TYR A 205 0.78 11.26 4.67
N ALA A 206 0.12 10.48 3.81
CA ALA A 206 -0.08 9.07 4.06
C ALA A 206 1.12 8.31 3.48
N VAL A 207 1.78 7.50 4.30
CA VAL A 207 2.90 6.62 3.91
C VAL A 207 2.44 5.17 4.06
N TYR A 208 2.43 4.44 2.95
CA TYR A 208 1.98 3.07 2.90
C TYR A 208 3.15 2.10 2.69
N PHE A 209 3.48 1.35 3.73
CA PHE A 209 4.39 0.20 3.66
C PHE A 209 3.63 -1.03 3.16
N LYS A 210 3.74 -1.28 1.86
CA LYS A 210 3.07 -2.41 1.21
C LYS A 210 3.93 -3.66 1.33
N ASN A 211 3.31 -4.81 1.62
CA ASN A 211 3.99 -6.12 1.72
C ASN A 211 5.11 -6.16 2.76
N ILE A 212 4.88 -5.63 3.96
CA ILE A 212 5.92 -5.54 5.01
C ILE A 212 6.52 -6.90 5.38
N HIS A 213 5.77 -8.00 5.24
CA HIS A 213 6.21 -9.38 5.47
C HIS A 213 7.35 -9.83 4.53
N ALA A 214 7.58 -9.11 3.43
CA ALA A 214 8.64 -9.44 2.48
C ALA A 214 10.04 -9.02 2.95
N LEU A 215 10.13 -8.20 4.00
CA LEU A 215 11.41 -7.79 4.57
C LEU A 215 12.02 -8.93 5.39
N ASN A 216 13.30 -9.20 5.18
CA ASN A 216 14.05 -10.05 6.10
C ASN A 216 14.24 -9.35 7.45
N LEU A 217 14.63 -10.10 8.48
CA LEU A 217 14.71 -9.60 9.86
C LEU A 217 15.67 -8.41 10.00
N ASP A 218 16.77 -8.38 9.27
CA ASP A 218 17.74 -7.28 9.32
C ASP A 218 17.13 -5.98 8.79
N LEU A 219 16.42 -6.04 7.66
CA LEU A 219 15.71 -4.89 7.11
C LEU A 219 14.53 -4.45 7.98
N GLN A 220 13.86 -5.40 8.65
CA GLN A 220 12.80 -5.07 9.62
C GLN A 220 13.37 -4.28 10.80
N ASN A 221 14.49 -4.74 11.39
CA ASN A 221 15.17 -4.07 12.51
C ASN A 221 15.69 -2.70 12.09
N LYS A 222 16.27 -2.59 10.91
CA LYS A 222 16.74 -1.32 10.36
C LYS A 222 15.61 -0.34 10.10
N LEU A 223 14.50 -0.81 9.52
CA LEU A 223 13.30 0.00 9.34
C LEU A 223 12.72 0.48 10.67
N GLU A 224 12.61 -0.41 11.68
CA GLU A 224 12.17 -0.06 13.03
C GLU A 224 13.02 1.06 13.63
N TYR A 225 14.35 0.94 13.52
CA TYR A 225 15.29 1.97 13.97
C TYR A 225 15.00 3.32 13.31
N TYR A 226 14.92 3.36 11.97
CA TYR A 226 14.65 4.60 11.24
C TYR A 226 13.28 5.21 11.58
N LEU A 227 12.25 4.40 11.72
CA LEU A 227 10.91 4.84 12.08
C LEU A 227 10.90 5.51 13.46
N LYS A 228 11.65 4.96 14.43
CA LYS A 228 11.76 5.51 15.80
C LYS A 228 12.52 6.82 15.83
N ILE A 229 13.70 6.90 15.22
CA ILE A 229 14.53 8.12 15.25
C ILE A 229 13.94 9.27 14.45
N SER A 230 13.22 8.96 13.34
CA SER A 230 12.59 9.97 12.52
C SER A 230 11.24 10.46 13.07
N HIS A 231 10.70 9.81 14.10
CA HIS A 231 9.36 10.06 14.63
C HIS A 231 8.28 10.09 13.51
N LEU A 232 8.39 9.19 12.54
CA LEU A 232 7.59 9.23 11.31
C LEU A 232 6.08 9.21 11.58
N ALA A 233 5.62 8.43 12.58
CA ALA A 233 4.22 8.31 12.95
C ALA A 233 3.61 9.61 13.52
N THR A 234 4.42 10.55 14.00
CA THR A 234 3.92 11.86 14.48
C THR A 234 3.71 12.85 13.36
N ARG A 235 4.43 12.68 12.23
CA ARG A 235 4.40 13.58 11.08
C ARG A 235 3.52 13.08 9.95
N HIS A 236 3.32 11.79 9.85
CA HIS A 236 2.63 11.12 8.74
C HIS A 236 1.57 10.14 9.24
N LYS A 237 0.57 9.87 8.42
CA LYS A 237 -0.32 8.74 8.61
C LYS A 237 0.37 7.49 8.08
N LEU A 238 0.71 6.56 8.97
CA LEU A 238 1.31 5.29 8.56
C LEU A 238 0.22 4.26 8.27
N LEU A 239 0.34 3.61 7.13
CA LEU A 239 -0.52 2.54 6.66
C LEU A 239 0.37 1.35 6.31
N THR A 240 0.00 0.15 6.73
CA THR A 240 0.83 -1.04 6.51
C THR A 240 -0.01 -2.22 6.10
N SER A 241 0.48 -3.03 5.17
CA SER A 241 -0.13 -4.32 4.84
C SER A 241 0.84 -5.48 5.06
N PHE A 242 0.32 -6.50 5.70
CA PHE A 242 0.99 -7.78 5.93
C PHE A 242 0.18 -8.90 5.27
N THR A 243 0.86 -9.87 4.66
CA THR A 243 0.22 -11.03 4.03
C THR A 243 0.77 -12.31 4.64
N GLY A 244 -0.10 -13.14 5.18
CA GLY A 244 0.25 -14.40 5.81
C GLY A 244 -0.29 -14.53 7.22
N ASP A 245 0.23 -15.51 7.94
CA ASP A 245 -0.08 -15.79 9.34
C ASP A 245 0.77 -14.89 10.26
N LEU A 246 0.22 -13.73 10.62
CA LEU A 246 0.92 -12.77 11.47
C LEU A 246 1.25 -13.33 12.85
N GLU A 247 0.31 -14.05 13.47
CA GLU A 247 0.49 -14.60 14.82
C GLU A 247 1.59 -15.67 14.83
N GLY A 248 1.57 -16.56 13.84
CA GLY A 248 2.60 -17.57 13.66
C GLY A 248 3.98 -16.98 13.39
N GLU A 249 4.08 -15.89 12.61
CA GLU A 249 5.37 -15.25 12.34
C GLU A 249 5.91 -14.46 13.54
N LEU A 250 5.05 -13.82 14.32
CA LEU A 250 5.43 -13.19 15.59
C LEU A 250 5.90 -14.24 16.62
N ALA A 251 5.19 -15.36 16.73
CA ALA A 251 5.55 -16.44 17.64
C ALA A 251 6.90 -17.10 17.31
N LYS A 252 7.20 -17.22 16.01
CA LYS A 252 8.48 -17.75 15.51
C LYS A 252 9.60 -16.71 15.47
N SER A 253 9.32 -15.47 15.84
CA SER A 253 10.27 -14.34 15.74
C SER A 253 10.80 -14.11 14.31
N THR A 254 10.09 -14.52 13.27
CA THR A 254 10.40 -14.23 11.88
C THR A 254 9.93 -12.83 11.46
N PHE A 255 8.97 -12.27 12.21
CA PHE A 255 8.57 -10.88 12.12
C PHE A 255 8.88 -10.15 13.42
N SER A 256 9.54 -8.97 13.33
CA SER A 256 9.94 -8.16 14.49
C SER A 256 8.72 -7.68 15.27
N SER A 257 8.63 -8.08 16.55
CA SER A 257 7.60 -7.59 17.45
C SER A 257 7.72 -6.08 17.71
N GLY A 258 8.93 -5.54 17.74
CA GLY A 258 9.17 -4.10 17.89
C GLY A 258 8.64 -3.31 16.70
N LEU A 259 8.92 -3.76 15.48
CA LEU A 259 8.38 -3.16 14.26
C LEU A 259 6.84 -3.27 14.22
N TYR A 260 6.29 -4.44 14.56
CA TYR A 260 4.85 -4.62 14.66
C TYR A 260 4.21 -3.62 15.62
N HIS A 261 4.69 -3.53 16.85
CA HIS A 261 4.13 -2.60 17.85
C HIS A 261 4.23 -1.13 17.44
N TYR A 262 5.26 -0.75 16.68
CA TYR A 262 5.36 0.61 16.17
C TYR A 262 4.32 0.90 15.07
N LEU A 263 4.07 -0.06 14.19
CA LEU A 263 3.17 0.09 13.03
C LEU A 263 1.70 -0.27 13.32
N ALA A 264 1.41 -0.98 14.41
CA ALA A 264 0.10 -1.51 14.74
C ALA A 264 -0.62 -0.68 15.82
N GLY A 265 -0.71 0.64 15.63
CA GLY A 265 -1.56 1.47 16.49
C GLY A 265 -3.03 1.02 16.45
N VAL A 266 -3.52 0.63 15.26
CA VAL A 266 -4.77 -0.09 15.03
C VAL A 266 -4.46 -1.30 14.17
N SER A 267 -4.65 -2.50 14.69
CA SER A 267 -4.44 -3.77 13.99
C SER A 267 -5.76 -4.32 13.48
N LEU A 268 -5.85 -4.63 12.18
CA LEU A 268 -7.08 -5.03 11.50
C LEU A 268 -6.87 -6.36 10.76
N PRO A 269 -7.49 -7.45 11.22
CA PRO A 269 -7.61 -8.67 10.43
C PRO A 269 -8.51 -8.38 9.22
N PHE A 270 -8.02 -8.63 8.02
CA PHE A 270 -8.77 -8.38 6.81
C PHE A 270 -9.38 -9.70 6.30
N PRO A 271 -10.71 -9.78 6.17
CA PRO A 271 -11.38 -11.03 5.82
C PRO A 271 -11.03 -11.46 4.39
N SER A 272 -10.91 -12.77 4.20
CA SER A 272 -10.77 -13.39 2.88
C SER A 272 -12.03 -13.16 2.03
N ILE A 273 -11.92 -13.37 0.72
CA ILE A 273 -13.08 -13.26 -0.17
C ILE A 273 -14.13 -14.33 0.14
N THR A 274 -13.72 -15.48 0.64
CA THR A 274 -14.60 -16.59 1.02
C THR A 274 -15.46 -16.21 2.23
N GLU A 275 -14.89 -15.54 3.23
CA GLU A 275 -15.61 -15.06 4.41
C GLU A 275 -16.62 -13.95 4.12
N ARG A 276 -16.52 -13.32 2.94
CA ARG A 276 -17.42 -12.27 2.48
C ARG A 276 -17.96 -12.56 1.08
N SER A 277 -18.42 -13.79 0.88
CA SER A 277 -19.00 -14.25 -0.40
C SER A 277 -20.14 -13.39 -0.93
N LEU A 278 -20.84 -12.65 -0.06
CA LEU A 278 -21.88 -11.69 -0.43
C LEU A 278 -21.35 -10.48 -1.20
N ASP A 279 -20.04 -10.20 -1.13
CA ASP A 279 -19.40 -9.11 -1.89
C ASP A 279 -19.12 -9.52 -3.35
N ILE A 280 -19.05 -10.84 -3.62
CA ILE A 280 -18.67 -11.38 -4.94
C ILE A 280 -19.46 -10.79 -6.10
N PRO A 281 -20.82 -10.66 -6.05
CA PRO A 281 -21.56 -10.06 -7.15
C PRO A 281 -21.16 -8.62 -7.45
N ASN A 282 -20.87 -7.83 -6.44
CA ASN A 282 -20.43 -6.44 -6.60
C ASN A 282 -19.01 -6.37 -7.19
N ILE A 283 -18.11 -7.24 -6.75
CA ILE A 283 -16.76 -7.36 -7.30
C ILE A 283 -16.81 -7.74 -8.78
N ILE A 284 -17.60 -8.74 -9.12
CA ILE A 284 -17.77 -9.20 -10.50
C ILE A 284 -18.31 -8.08 -11.38
N ARG A 285 -19.30 -7.32 -10.92
CA ARG A 285 -19.83 -6.18 -11.66
C ARG A 285 -18.77 -5.13 -11.98
N ILE A 286 -17.88 -4.84 -11.01
CA ILE A 286 -16.74 -3.92 -11.22
C ILE A 286 -15.80 -4.49 -12.28
N PHE A 287 -15.47 -5.78 -12.22
CA PHE A 287 -14.60 -6.43 -13.20
C PHE A 287 -15.21 -6.44 -14.58
N LEU A 288 -16.50 -6.78 -14.71
CA LEU A 288 -17.19 -6.76 -15.99
C LEU A 288 -17.21 -5.36 -16.61
N ASN A 289 -17.44 -4.32 -15.83
CA ASN A 289 -17.37 -2.95 -16.33
C ASN A 289 -15.98 -2.61 -16.89
N GLN A 290 -14.91 -3.03 -16.22
CA GLN A 290 -13.53 -2.81 -16.68
C GLN A 290 -13.19 -3.65 -17.93
N ILE A 291 -13.69 -4.88 -17.98
CA ILE A 291 -13.49 -5.80 -19.11
C ILE A 291 -14.24 -5.30 -20.33
N ASN A 292 -15.50 -4.89 -20.18
CA ASN A 292 -16.34 -4.38 -21.24
C ASN A 292 -15.77 -3.12 -21.92
N GLN A 293 -14.98 -2.31 -21.21
CA GLN A 293 -14.28 -1.17 -21.83
C GLN A 293 -13.18 -1.60 -22.81
N LYS A 294 -12.70 -2.85 -22.71
CA LYS A 294 -11.56 -3.37 -23.49
C LYS A 294 -11.95 -4.41 -24.53
N LEU A 295 -13.10 -5.04 -24.37
CA LEU A 295 -13.57 -6.09 -25.28
C LEU A 295 -14.57 -5.55 -26.32
N PRO A 296 -14.54 -6.08 -27.57
CA PRO A 296 -15.53 -5.73 -28.59
C PRO A 296 -16.94 -6.26 -28.28
N VAL A 297 -17.05 -7.38 -27.57
CA VAL A 297 -18.32 -7.97 -27.11
C VAL A 297 -18.52 -7.59 -25.65
N GLN A 298 -19.65 -6.93 -25.37
CA GLN A 298 -20.00 -6.52 -24.01
C GLN A 298 -20.83 -7.61 -23.31
N ILE A 299 -20.36 -8.01 -22.13
CA ILE A 299 -21.11 -8.90 -21.25
C ILE A 299 -22.14 -8.07 -20.47
N ALA A 300 -23.40 -8.31 -20.72
CA ALA A 300 -24.49 -7.57 -20.07
C ALA A 300 -24.84 -8.12 -18.68
N SER A 301 -24.75 -9.45 -18.48
CA SER A 301 -25.12 -10.08 -17.21
C SER A 301 -24.50 -11.46 -17.02
N ILE A 302 -24.59 -11.94 -15.77
CA ILE A 302 -24.29 -13.33 -15.38
C ILE A 302 -25.60 -13.95 -14.91
N ASP A 303 -25.89 -15.18 -15.36
CA ASP A 303 -27.05 -15.94 -14.93
C ASP A 303 -27.02 -16.16 -13.40
N GLN A 304 -28.23 -16.21 -12.80
CA GLN A 304 -28.35 -16.33 -11.35
C GLN A 304 -27.70 -17.60 -10.80
N GLU A 305 -27.82 -18.73 -11.49
CA GLU A 305 -27.18 -19.98 -11.11
C GLU A 305 -25.66 -19.90 -11.28
N ALA A 306 -25.19 -19.31 -12.37
CA ALA A 306 -23.78 -19.02 -12.59
C ALA A 306 -23.18 -18.15 -11.45
N MET A 307 -23.92 -17.12 -11.02
CA MET A 307 -23.51 -16.28 -9.91
C MET A 307 -23.41 -17.07 -8.58
N ARG A 308 -24.36 -17.96 -8.30
CA ARG A 308 -24.32 -18.84 -7.12
C ARG A 308 -23.10 -19.76 -7.14
N LEU A 309 -22.74 -20.30 -8.30
CA LEU A 309 -21.55 -21.14 -8.44
C LEU A 309 -20.28 -20.36 -8.11
N LEU A 310 -20.17 -19.11 -8.59
CA LEU A 310 -19.04 -18.22 -8.30
C LEU A 310 -18.99 -17.80 -6.82
N GLN A 311 -20.12 -17.55 -6.19
CA GLN A 311 -20.19 -17.19 -4.77
C GLN A 311 -19.80 -18.34 -3.84
N ASN A 312 -20.13 -19.58 -4.21
CA ASN A 312 -19.86 -20.77 -3.41
C ASN A 312 -18.51 -21.42 -3.70
N PHE A 313 -17.75 -20.88 -4.65
CA PHE A 313 -16.44 -21.43 -4.98
C PHE A 313 -15.39 -20.95 -3.97
N TYR A 314 -14.49 -21.83 -3.61
CA TYR A 314 -13.36 -21.50 -2.73
C TYR A 314 -12.21 -20.89 -3.51
N TRP A 315 -12.05 -19.59 -3.41
CA TRP A 315 -11.06 -18.80 -4.13
C TRP A 315 -9.70 -18.82 -3.42
N THR A 316 -8.88 -19.83 -3.67
CA THR A 316 -7.56 -20.02 -3.02
C THR A 316 -6.58 -18.87 -3.25
N ASN A 317 -6.65 -18.21 -4.40
CA ASN A 317 -5.85 -17.03 -4.73
C ASN A 317 -6.67 -15.73 -4.66
N GLY A 318 -7.76 -15.74 -3.90
CA GLY A 318 -8.56 -14.56 -3.58
C GLY A 318 -9.16 -13.86 -4.80
N ILE A 319 -9.19 -12.54 -4.74
CA ILE A 319 -9.79 -11.67 -5.76
C ILE A 319 -9.07 -11.77 -7.11
N ASP A 320 -7.75 -12.01 -7.13
CA ASP A 320 -7.01 -12.11 -8.40
C ASP A 320 -7.44 -13.34 -9.19
N GLN A 321 -7.69 -14.46 -8.51
CA GLN A 321 -8.22 -15.67 -9.16
C GLN A 321 -9.64 -15.44 -9.68
N LEU A 322 -10.50 -14.82 -8.89
CA LEU A 322 -11.84 -14.44 -9.33
C LEU A 322 -11.77 -13.55 -10.57
N ASN A 323 -10.92 -12.52 -10.58
CA ASN A 323 -10.77 -11.63 -11.72
C ASN A 323 -10.33 -12.37 -12.98
N SER A 324 -9.30 -13.22 -12.89
CA SER A 324 -8.83 -14.02 -14.03
C SER A 324 -9.92 -14.95 -14.56
N THR A 325 -10.69 -15.56 -13.65
CA THR A 325 -11.83 -16.43 -14.04
C THR A 325 -12.92 -15.64 -14.77
N ILE A 326 -13.26 -14.44 -14.30
CA ILE A 326 -14.27 -13.60 -14.99
C ILE A 326 -13.76 -13.12 -16.33
N GLN A 327 -12.47 -12.79 -16.46
CA GLN A 327 -11.86 -12.43 -17.74
C GLN A 327 -11.94 -13.60 -18.74
N GLU A 328 -11.61 -14.82 -18.32
CA GLU A 328 -11.67 -16.02 -19.16
C GLU A 328 -13.09 -16.32 -19.60
N LEU A 329 -14.07 -16.24 -18.68
CA LEU A 329 -15.49 -16.39 -19.00
C LEU A 329 -15.97 -15.33 -19.99
N ALA A 330 -15.55 -14.08 -19.84
CA ALA A 330 -15.96 -12.99 -20.73
C ALA A 330 -15.36 -13.13 -22.14
N ILE A 331 -14.11 -13.60 -22.26
CA ILE A 331 -13.44 -13.83 -23.54
C ILE A 331 -14.03 -15.04 -24.26
N SER A 332 -14.42 -16.09 -23.53
CA SER A 332 -14.99 -17.32 -24.09
C SER A 332 -16.50 -17.29 -24.23
N ALA A 333 -17.16 -16.18 -23.93
CA ALA A 333 -18.61 -16.07 -24.00
C ALA A 333 -19.10 -15.95 -25.45
N ASP A 334 -20.01 -16.85 -25.85
CA ASP A 334 -20.70 -16.83 -27.16
C ASP A 334 -21.90 -15.87 -27.16
N SER A 335 -22.25 -15.27 -26.05
CA SER A 335 -23.39 -14.38 -25.86
C SER A 335 -23.07 -13.29 -24.82
N GLN A 336 -23.96 -12.29 -24.75
CA GLN A 336 -23.87 -11.22 -23.76
C GLN A 336 -24.17 -11.68 -22.31
N VAL A 337 -24.51 -12.96 -22.12
CA VAL A 337 -24.85 -13.54 -20.80
C VAL A 337 -23.95 -14.72 -20.51
N ILE A 338 -23.23 -14.66 -19.39
CA ILE A 338 -22.43 -15.80 -18.89
C ILE A 338 -23.38 -16.79 -18.21
N ARG A 339 -23.39 -18.05 -18.68
CA ARG A 339 -24.31 -19.09 -18.23
C ARG A 339 -23.65 -20.06 -17.23
N ALA A 340 -24.48 -20.75 -16.44
CA ALA A 340 -24.06 -21.67 -15.42
C ALA A 340 -23.21 -22.85 -15.94
N ASP A 341 -23.49 -23.36 -17.15
CA ASP A 341 -22.73 -24.43 -17.74
C ASP A 341 -21.28 -24.03 -18.09
N GLN A 342 -21.08 -22.80 -18.58
CA GLN A 342 -19.76 -22.22 -18.86
C GLN A 342 -18.96 -22.08 -17.57
N VAL A 343 -19.57 -21.50 -16.53
CA VAL A 343 -18.96 -21.34 -15.19
C VAL A 343 -18.61 -22.71 -14.61
N SER A 344 -19.55 -23.67 -14.64
CA SER A 344 -19.33 -25.01 -14.08
C SER A 344 -18.17 -25.75 -14.77
N ARG A 345 -18.06 -25.64 -16.09
CA ARG A 345 -16.92 -26.23 -16.85
C ARG A 345 -15.59 -25.61 -16.41
N LEU A 346 -15.52 -24.30 -16.37
CA LEU A 346 -14.29 -23.60 -16.00
C LEU A 346 -13.88 -23.87 -14.54
N LEU A 347 -14.81 -23.81 -13.60
CA LEU A 347 -14.53 -24.09 -12.19
C LEU A 347 -14.07 -25.54 -11.95
N LYS A 348 -14.60 -26.51 -12.71
CA LYS A 348 -14.10 -27.91 -12.70
C LYS A 348 -12.66 -27.98 -13.18
N THR A 349 -12.30 -27.25 -14.23
CA THR A 349 -10.94 -27.20 -14.76
C THR A 349 -9.98 -26.57 -13.71
N ILE A 350 -10.37 -25.49 -13.08
CA ILE A 350 -9.61 -24.84 -12.02
C ILE A 350 -9.42 -25.79 -10.81
N ARG A 351 -10.48 -26.53 -10.44
CA ARG A 351 -10.43 -27.50 -9.32
C ARG A 351 -9.53 -28.69 -9.61
N ASN A 352 -9.48 -29.13 -10.89
CA ASN A 352 -8.67 -30.27 -11.34
C ASN A 352 -7.24 -29.90 -11.75
N GLN A 353 -6.96 -28.60 -11.97
CA GLN A 353 -5.57 -28.18 -12.04
C GLN A 353 -4.95 -28.48 -10.68
N PRO A 354 -3.81 -29.21 -10.64
CA PRO A 354 -3.06 -29.32 -9.41
C PRO A 354 -2.82 -27.87 -8.98
N GLN A 355 -3.53 -27.47 -7.92
CA GLN A 355 -3.28 -26.19 -7.29
C GLN A 355 -1.82 -26.30 -6.90
N GLN A 356 -0.93 -25.68 -7.70
CA GLN A 356 0.38 -25.40 -7.19
C GLN A 356 0.08 -24.50 -6.01
N PRO A 357 0.22 -24.96 -4.78
CA PRO A 357 0.31 -24.03 -3.67
C PRO A 357 1.36 -23.05 -4.16
N ILE A 358 1.03 -21.76 -4.23
CA ILE A 358 2.05 -20.77 -4.48
C ILE A 358 3.01 -21.02 -3.34
N ARG A 359 4.11 -21.70 -3.70
CA ARG A 359 5.15 -22.08 -2.77
C ARG A 359 5.73 -20.79 -2.26
N THR A 360 5.12 -20.23 -1.23
CA THR A 360 5.88 -19.50 -0.24
C THR A 360 6.70 -20.56 0.48
N TYR A 361 7.66 -21.13 -0.24
CA TYR A 361 8.84 -21.62 0.42
C TYR A 361 9.54 -20.34 0.91
N THR A 362 9.12 -19.86 2.06
CA THR A 362 10.07 -19.23 2.93
C THR A 362 11.04 -20.36 3.23
N ALA A 363 12.27 -20.23 2.75
CA ALA A 363 13.39 -21.11 3.14
C ALA A 363 13.56 -21.17 4.67
N SER A 364 12.73 -20.47 5.41
CA SER A 364 12.67 -20.33 6.86
C SER A 364 11.82 -21.39 7.58
N SER A 365 11.09 -22.26 6.88
CA SER A 365 10.32 -23.32 7.55
C SER A 365 11.06 -24.63 7.70
N LEU A 366 12.18 -24.82 6.97
CA LEU A 366 13.05 -25.99 7.08
C LEU A 366 14.36 -25.53 7.73
N ASP A 367 14.67 -26.09 8.89
CA ASP A 367 15.95 -25.87 9.53
C ASP A 367 17.02 -26.64 8.76
N LEU A 368 17.71 -25.94 7.84
CA LEU A 368 18.76 -26.50 7.00
C LEU A 368 20.06 -26.81 7.75
N SER A 369 20.16 -26.47 9.02
CA SER A 369 21.32 -26.82 9.86
C SER A 369 21.30 -28.28 10.35
N ARG A 370 20.15 -28.96 10.19
CA ARG A 370 19.97 -30.36 10.56
C ARG A 370 20.55 -31.35 9.53
N PRO A 371 20.83 -32.61 9.91
CA PRO A 371 21.23 -33.62 8.98
C PRO A 371 20.25 -33.80 7.83
N LEU A 372 20.75 -34.07 6.61
CA LEU A 372 19.95 -34.21 5.40
C LEU A 372 18.81 -35.22 5.55
N GLU A 373 19.04 -36.33 6.28
CA GLU A 373 18.00 -37.33 6.54
C GLU A 373 16.80 -36.77 7.33
N GLU A 374 17.02 -35.88 8.28
CA GLU A 374 15.94 -35.26 9.07
C GLU A 374 15.16 -34.25 8.24
N ILE A 375 15.85 -33.47 7.41
CA ILE A 375 15.24 -32.53 6.48
C ILE A 375 14.40 -33.28 5.43
N GLU A 376 14.93 -34.34 4.87
CA GLU A 376 14.23 -35.21 3.92
C GLU A 376 12.96 -35.80 4.53
N GLN A 377 13.06 -36.28 5.75
CA GLN A 377 11.93 -36.85 6.50
C GLN A 377 10.81 -35.81 6.70
N GLU A 378 11.16 -34.61 7.12
CA GLU A 378 10.22 -33.51 7.32
C GLU A 378 9.53 -33.13 6.01
N ILE A 379 10.26 -33.05 4.91
CA ILE A 379 9.70 -32.80 3.57
C ILE A 379 8.70 -33.91 3.19
N ILE A 380 9.03 -35.17 3.43
CA ILE A 380 8.16 -36.31 3.14
C ILE A 380 6.86 -36.19 3.97
N GLU A 381 6.94 -35.87 5.25
CA GLU A 381 5.78 -35.74 6.13
C GLU A 381 4.89 -34.56 5.74
N ILE A 382 5.47 -33.43 5.38
CA ILE A 382 4.73 -32.25 4.90
C ILE A 382 3.94 -32.61 3.64
N ILE A 383 4.60 -33.19 2.64
CA ILE A 383 3.96 -33.55 1.36
C ILE A 383 2.93 -34.66 1.56
N PHE A 384 3.17 -35.62 2.46
CA PHE A 384 2.22 -36.70 2.75
C PHE A 384 0.93 -36.17 3.41
N ARG A 385 1.04 -35.17 4.30
CA ARG A 385 -0.13 -34.49 4.87
C ARG A 385 -0.88 -33.64 3.83
N GLU A 386 -0.15 -32.90 3.00
CA GLU A 386 -0.73 -32.09 1.92
C GLU A 386 -1.50 -32.94 0.90
N GLU A 387 -1.03 -34.15 0.61
CA GLU A 387 -1.70 -35.11 -0.29
C GLU A 387 -2.73 -35.98 0.44
N HIS A 388 -3.22 -35.51 1.60
CA HIS A 388 -4.26 -36.20 2.41
C HIS A 388 -3.92 -37.67 2.70
N MET A 389 -2.68 -37.95 3.07
CA MET A 389 -2.17 -39.30 3.36
C MET A 389 -2.18 -40.28 2.16
N ASN A 390 -2.26 -39.75 0.93
CA ASN A 390 -2.29 -40.56 -0.29
C ASN A 390 -0.88 -40.91 -0.77
N GLN A 391 -0.44 -42.15 -0.46
CA GLN A 391 0.90 -42.61 -0.79
C GLN A 391 1.23 -42.54 -2.28
N THR A 392 0.28 -42.79 -3.18
CA THR A 392 0.53 -42.77 -4.63
C THR A 392 0.82 -41.35 -5.12
N LYS A 393 0.01 -40.39 -4.72
CA LYS A 393 0.18 -38.97 -5.07
C LYS A 393 1.45 -38.39 -4.44
N THR A 394 1.71 -38.73 -3.19
CA THR A 394 2.93 -38.29 -2.48
C THR A 394 4.20 -38.82 -3.17
N ALA A 395 4.25 -40.10 -3.52
CA ALA A 395 5.39 -40.70 -4.22
C ALA A 395 5.62 -40.06 -5.59
N GLN A 396 4.54 -39.82 -6.34
CA GLN A 396 4.58 -39.13 -7.64
C GLN A 396 5.12 -37.72 -7.52
N ARG A 397 4.65 -36.98 -6.52
CA ARG A 397 5.07 -35.57 -6.26
C ARG A 397 6.52 -35.46 -5.80
N LEU A 398 6.98 -36.41 -4.99
CA LEU A 398 8.37 -36.52 -4.54
C LEU A 398 9.33 -37.09 -5.61
N GLY A 399 8.81 -37.62 -6.72
CA GLY A 399 9.62 -38.23 -7.76
C GLY A 399 10.28 -39.56 -7.32
N ILE A 400 9.72 -40.22 -6.29
CA ILE A 400 10.24 -41.49 -5.75
C ILE A 400 9.25 -42.66 -5.94
N SER A 401 9.74 -43.90 -5.85
CA SER A 401 8.84 -45.04 -5.90
C SER A 401 7.97 -45.18 -4.65
N ARG A 402 6.75 -45.74 -4.78
CA ARG A 402 5.87 -46.01 -3.63
C ARG A 402 6.57 -46.87 -2.56
N THR A 403 7.41 -47.80 -2.99
CA THR A 403 8.17 -48.67 -2.08
C THR A 403 9.20 -47.88 -1.28
N SER A 404 9.88 -46.90 -1.94
CA SER A 404 10.84 -46.01 -1.29
C SER A 404 10.12 -45.10 -0.28
N LEU A 405 8.98 -44.52 -0.66
CA LEU A 405 8.16 -43.69 0.23
C LEU A 405 7.72 -44.50 1.48
N TRP A 406 7.21 -45.72 1.29
CA TRP A 406 6.76 -46.57 2.37
C TRP A 406 7.87 -46.90 3.38
N LYS A 407 9.09 -47.22 2.86
CA LYS A 407 10.26 -47.47 3.73
C LYS A 407 10.60 -46.21 4.56
N LYS A 408 10.57 -45.06 3.96
CA LYS A 408 10.90 -43.78 4.64
C LYS A 408 9.83 -43.42 5.70
N LEU A 409 8.56 -43.61 5.40
CA LEU A 409 7.48 -43.39 6.36
C LEU A 409 7.50 -44.34 7.56
N ASN A 410 7.93 -45.61 7.36
CA ASN A 410 8.05 -46.59 8.45
C ASN A 410 9.30 -46.34 9.31
N GLN A 411 10.42 -45.93 8.71
CA GLN A 411 11.61 -45.56 9.47
C GLN A 411 11.36 -44.40 10.43
N SER A 412 10.48 -43.43 10.05
CA SER A 412 10.10 -42.35 10.94
C SER A 412 9.31 -42.82 12.15
N LYS A 413 8.35 -43.74 11.94
CA LYS A 413 7.54 -44.30 13.03
C LYS A 413 8.38 -45.09 14.01
N GLU A 414 9.36 -45.89 13.53
CA GLU A 414 10.28 -46.63 14.39
C GLU A 414 11.23 -45.71 15.18
N LYS A 415 11.72 -44.62 14.56
CA LYS A 415 12.55 -43.62 15.26
C LYS A 415 11.76 -42.84 16.30
N ALA A 416 10.48 -42.49 16.03
CA ALA A 416 9.59 -41.84 16.99
C ALA A 416 9.29 -42.74 18.19
N ALA A 417 8.98 -44.03 17.95
CA ALA A 417 8.72 -45.00 19.02
C ALA A 417 9.95 -45.28 19.89
N ARG A 418 11.19 -45.16 19.38
CA ARG A 418 12.43 -45.29 20.15
C ARG A 418 12.78 -44.02 20.97
N ARG A 419 12.18 -42.88 20.69
CA ARG A 419 12.39 -41.64 21.48
C ARG A 419 11.38 -41.50 22.64
N GLU A 420 10.28 -42.24 22.59
CA GLU A 420 9.25 -42.28 23.64
C GLU A 420 9.44 -43.48 24.64
N ALA A 421 10.38 -44.42 24.37
CA ALA A 421 10.78 -45.50 25.24
C ALA A 421 12.17 -45.19 25.86
#